data_70e916db00202c3781bf58479a3aef1f
#
_entry.id   70e916db00202c3781bf58479a3aef1f
#
_cell.length_a   1.000
_cell.length_b   1.000
_cell.length_c   1.000
_cell.angle_alpha   90.00
_cell.angle_beta   90.00
_cell.angle_gamma   90.00
#
_symmetry.space_group_name_H-M   'P 1'
#
loop_
_entity.id
_entity.type
_entity.pdbx_description
1 polymer ?
#
loop_
_entity_poly.entity_id
_entity_poly.type
_entity_poly.pdbx_seq_one_letter_code
_entity_poly.pdbx_strand_id
1 'polypeptide(L)'
;MAAAVALAVLACAALGGIGWYFSDVATEVAHGDDYPITIVDAANGTVTLPRNAHTARPGTWGLVWKERSGRDGRAVLGRVTGGDARTVVRQVTAVPQGTPVKGARASIDHWVYGGDPKSALGIDFENVAYPSKLGPMPAWLLPAAAPGGGLSGTWVIGVHGHNSDKAETFRAMRTVHGLGLPMLSIAYRNDVGAPASPDGKNHLGDTEWNDVASAIAYARTRGATGVVLYGWSMGGAMVMTALRHGPPLPVRGVVLDSPVMDWDATLHKQGAARGLPGFVVDVAEQVLERRTGMDLDDYDQPRYAPRLKTPTLLFTTTDDSTVANGPALAFAKAAPPGMVAHLSARADHTEAWNADPRSTRRP
;
A
#
# COMPACT_ATOMS: atom_id res chain seq x y z
N MET A 1 44.95 16.79 -20.48
CA MET A 1 44.67 16.18 -19.14
C MET A 1 43.72 17.03 -18.30
N ALA A 2 43.95 18.33 -18.07
CA ALA A 2 43.10 19.16 -17.19
C ALA A 2 41.61 19.23 -17.63
N ALA A 3 41.35 19.38 -18.95
CA ALA A 3 39.98 19.42 -19.49
C ALA A 3 39.23 18.07 -19.30
N ALA A 4 39.90 16.94 -19.46
CA ALA A 4 39.32 15.61 -19.23
C ALA A 4 38.98 15.36 -17.73
N VAL A 5 39.88 15.82 -16.83
CA VAL A 5 39.62 15.76 -15.39
C VAL A 5 38.44 16.66 -15.01
N ALA A 6 38.39 17.88 -15.51
CA ALA A 6 37.26 18.79 -15.26
C ALA A 6 35.91 18.22 -15.75
N LEU A 7 35.90 17.59 -16.94
CA LEU A 7 34.71 16.95 -17.48
C LEU A 7 34.26 15.76 -16.61
N ALA A 8 35.21 14.93 -16.14
CA ALA A 8 34.93 13.81 -15.26
C ALA A 8 34.35 14.28 -13.93
N VAL A 9 34.91 15.32 -13.32
CA VAL A 9 34.41 15.92 -12.08
C VAL A 9 33.00 16.47 -12.25
N LEU A 10 32.71 17.16 -13.36
CA LEU A 10 31.38 17.67 -13.66
C LEU A 10 30.35 16.52 -13.86
N ALA A 11 30.76 15.45 -14.56
CA ALA A 11 29.91 14.28 -14.75
C ALA A 11 29.61 13.58 -13.41
N CYS A 12 30.60 13.39 -12.55
CA CYS A 12 30.39 12.83 -11.21
C CYS A 12 29.49 13.71 -10.33
N ALA A 13 29.67 15.04 -10.40
CA ALA A 13 28.82 15.97 -9.67
C ALA A 13 27.36 15.94 -10.17
N ALA A 14 27.15 15.85 -11.48
CA ALA A 14 25.83 15.72 -12.08
C ALA A 14 25.14 14.42 -11.70
N LEU A 15 25.85 13.28 -11.76
CA LEU A 15 25.33 11.98 -11.33
C LEU A 15 25.02 11.97 -9.83
N GLY A 16 25.88 12.53 -9.01
CA GLY A 16 25.63 12.68 -7.57
C GLY A 16 24.39 13.53 -7.27
N GLY A 17 24.20 14.63 -8.01
CA GLY A 17 23.01 15.49 -7.91
C GLY A 17 21.74 14.77 -8.35
N ILE A 18 21.78 14.01 -9.42
CA ILE A 18 20.66 13.15 -9.89
C ILE A 18 20.35 12.09 -8.81
N GLY A 19 21.37 11.39 -8.32
CA GLY A 19 21.19 10.39 -7.28
C GLY A 19 20.59 10.98 -6.00
N TRP A 20 21.01 12.19 -5.61
CA TRP A 20 20.42 12.90 -4.48
C TRP A 20 18.95 13.20 -4.69
N TYR A 21 18.59 13.73 -5.87
CA TYR A 21 17.19 14.03 -6.22
C TYR A 21 16.30 12.77 -6.16
N PHE A 22 16.73 11.67 -6.76
CA PHE A 22 15.93 10.43 -6.74
C PHE A 22 15.88 9.78 -5.35
N SER A 23 16.94 9.92 -4.54
CA SER A 23 16.91 9.52 -3.14
C SER A 23 15.89 10.34 -2.34
N ASP A 24 15.76 11.65 -2.61
CA ASP A 24 14.71 12.46 -1.98
C ASP A 24 13.32 12.00 -2.42
N VAL A 25 13.10 11.76 -3.72
CA VAL A 25 11.82 11.25 -4.23
C VAL A 25 11.42 9.92 -3.60
N ALA A 26 12.39 9.00 -3.42
CA ALA A 26 12.13 7.69 -2.82
C ALA A 26 11.78 7.76 -1.33
N THR A 27 12.34 8.74 -0.62
CA THR A 27 12.17 8.91 0.85
C THR A 27 11.18 9.99 1.22
N GLU A 28 10.56 10.65 0.24
CA GLU A 28 9.60 11.72 0.47
C GLU A 28 8.40 11.24 1.26
N VAL A 29 8.02 12.00 2.28
CA VAL A 29 6.76 11.84 3.00
C VAL A 29 5.72 12.75 2.32
N ALA A 30 4.86 12.15 1.53
CA ALA A 30 3.82 12.87 0.79
C ALA A 30 2.44 12.59 1.40
N HIS A 31 1.70 13.66 1.64
CA HIS A 31 0.31 13.60 2.06
C HIS A 31 -0.51 14.54 1.19
N GLY A 32 -1.61 14.06 0.69
CA GLY A 32 -2.57 14.88 -0.06
C GLY A 32 -3.07 14.18 -1.31
N ASP A 33 -4.25 14.63 -1.74
CA ASP A 33 -4.90 14.14 -2.95
C ASP A 33 -4.61 15.07 -4.12
N ASP A 34 -4.34 14.48 -5.27
CA ASP A 34 -4.33 15.17 -6.56
C ASP A 34 -5.66 14.90 -7.29
N TYR A 35 -6.23 15.92 -7.90
CA TYR A 35 -7.51 15.87 -8.60
C TYR A 35 -7.32 16.13 -10.12
N PRO A 36 -6.70 15.18 -10.85
CA PRO A 36 -6.28 15.40 -12.24
C PRO A 36 -7.41 15.42 -13.25
N ILE A 37 -8.59 14.90 -12.90
CA ILE A 37 -9.73 14.82 -13.83
C ILE A 37 -10.84 15.80 -13.45
N THR A 38 -11.71 16.11 -14.42
CA THR A 38 -12.90 16.95 -14.20
C THR A 38 -14.14 16.10 -14.49
N ILE A 39 -15.12 16.10 -13.60
CA ILE A 39 -16.40 15.42 -13.83
C ILE A 39 -17.11 16.10 -15.01
N VAL A 40 -17.34 15.34 -16.07
CA VAL A 40 -18.00 15.85 -17.30
C VAL A 40 -19.50 16.00 -17.09
N ASP A 41 -20.11 15.03 -16.40
CA ASP A 41 -21.53 15.05 -16.02
C ASP A 41 -21.78 14.12 -14.83
N ALA A 42 -22.83 14.38 -14.07
CA ALA A 42 -23.26 13.54 -12.95
C ALA A 42 -24.79 13.60 -12.85
N ALA A 43 -25.47 12.54 -13.26
CA ALA A 43 -26.91 12.45 -13.27
C ALA A 43 -27.40 11.00 -13.22
N ASN A 44 -28.62 10.79 -12.74
CA ASN A 44 -29.33 9.50 -12.81
C ASN A 44 -28.54 8.28 -12.28
N GLY A 45 -27.80 8.46 -11.17
CA GLY A 45 -27.00 7.39 -10.59
C GLY A 45 -25.76 7.00 -11.42
N THR A 46 -25.32 7.89 -12.31
CA THR A 46 -24.10 7.72 -13.09
C THR A 46 -23.18 8.94 -13.01
N VAL A 47 -21.92 8.74 -13.33
CA VAL A 47 -20.94 9.80 -13.53
C VAL A 47 -20.25 9.62 -14.88
N THR A 48 -20.11 10.71 -15.62
CA THR A 48 -19.35 10.76 -16.87
C THR A 48 -17.98 11.39 -16.60
N LEU A 49 -16.95 10.68 -16.97
CA LEU A 49 -15.56 11.08 -16.74
C LEU A 49 -14.80 11.13 -18.08
N PRO A 50 -13.70 11.90 -18.19
CA PRO A 50 -12.80 11.77 -19.32
C PRO A 50 -12.29 10.34 -19.44
N ARG A 51 -12.26 9.79 -20.67
CA ARG A 51 -11.76 8.42 -20.89
C ARG A 51 -10.24 8.40 -20.87
N ASN A 52 -9.69 7.61 -19.97
CA ASN A 52 -8.27 7.24 -19.90
C ASN A 52 -8.13 5.83 -19.34
N ALA A 53 -6.90 5.35 -19.19
CA ALA A 53 -6.63 4.01 -18.68
C ALA A 53 -7.22 3.78 -17.28
N HIS A 54 -7.22 4.79 -16.40
CA HIS A 54 -7.76 4.67 -15.03
C HIS A 54 -9.28 4.73 -14.98
N THR A 55 -9.90 5.72 -15.65
CA THR A 55 -11.35 5.92 -15.59
C THR A 55 -12.14 4.82 -16.29
N ALA A 56 -11.54 4.16 -17.31
CA ALA A 56 -12.17 3.10 -18.09
C ALA A 56 -11.94 1.69 -17.54
N ARG A 57 -11.12 1.50 -16.52
CA ARG A 57 -10.87 0.18 -15.91
C ARG A 57 -12.16 -0.47 -15.41
N PRO A 58 -12.37 -1.77 -15.64
CA PRO A 58 -13.48 -2.50 -15.03
C PRO A 58 -13.33 -2.59 -13.51
N GLY A 59 -14.39 -2.98 -12.81
CA GLY A 59 -14.35 -3.23 -11.38
C GLY A 59 -14.92 -2.09 -10.52
N THR A 60 -14.56 -2.08 -9.24
CA THR A 60 -15.06 -1.16 -8.21
C THR A 60 -14.00 -0.14 -7.81
N TRP A 61 -14.35 1.14 -7.86
CA TRP A 61 -13.42 2.25 -7.65
C TRP A 61 -14.04 3.32 -6.76
N GLY A 62 -13.22 4.10 -6.09
CA GLY A 62 -13.61 5.36 -5.50
C GLY A 62 -13.57 6.49 -6.53
N LEU A 63 -14.43 7.47 -6.35
CA LEU A 63 -14.32 8.79 -6.94
C LEU A 63 -14.28 9.80 -5.80
N VAL A 64 -13.20 10.56 -5.73
CA VAL A 64 -13.02 11.64 -4.77
C VAL A 64 -13.04 12.96 -5.51
N TRP A 65 -13.74 13.96 -5.01
CA TRP A 65 -13.78 15.29 -5.62
C TRP A 65 -13.76 16.37 -4.55
N LYS A 66 -13.25 17.55 -4.90
CA LYS A 66 -13.33 18.75 -4.05
C LYS A 66 -14.71 19.38 -4.18
N GLU A 67 -15.39 19.52 -3.05
CA GLU A 67 -16.60 20.32 -2.95
C GLU A 67 -16.27 21.83 -2.82
N ARG A 68 -17.22 22.68 -3.11
CA ARG A 68 -17.10 24.12 -2.91
C ARG A 68 -16.84 24.51 -1.44
N SER A 69 -17.25 23.67 -0.52
CA SER A 69 -16.99 23.79 0.92
C SER A 69 -15.53 23.56 1.31
N GLY A 70 -14.69 23.09 0.38
CA GLY A 70 -13.31 22.65 0.63
C GLY A 70 -13.20 21.23 1.18
N ARG A 71 -14.31 20.58 1.54
CA ARG A 71 -14.33 19.16 1.94
C ARG A 71 -14.26 18.25 0.72
N ASP A 72 -13.85 17.04 0.93
CA ASP A 72 -13.88 16.01 -0.11
C ASP A 72 -15.26 15.37 -0.17
N GLY A 73 -15.81 15.28 -1.39
CA GLY A 73 -16.91 14.40 -1.69
C GLY A 73 -16.39 13.02 -2.10
N ARG A 74 -17.19 11.99 -1.90
CA ARG A 74 -16.79 10.61 -2.22
C ARG A 74 -17.97 9.79 -2.76
N ALA A 75 -17.69 9.01 -3.82
CA ALA A 75 -18.65 8.03 -4.36
C ALA A 75 -17.94 6.70 -4.65
N VAL A 76 -18.72 5.62 -4.62
CA VAL A 76 -18.28 4.30 -5.07
C VAL A 76 -18.77 4.09 -6.50
N LEU A 77 -17.83 3.84 -7.40
CA LEU A 77 -18.09 3.58 -8.80
C LEU A 77 -18.14 2.08 -9.05
N GLY A 78 -19.18 1.64 -9.75
CA GLY A 78 -19.33 0.29 -10.25
C GLY A 78 -18.89 0.17 -11.72
N ARG A 79 -19.60 -0.67 -12.46
CA ARG A 79 -19.30 -0.99 -13.86
C ARG A 79 -19.35 0.22 -14.78
N VAL A 80 -18.61 0.13 -15.87
CA VAL A 80 -18.78 1.02 -17.04
C VAL A 80 -20.12 0.68 -17.71
N THR A 81 -20.96 1.68 -17.94
CA THR A 81 -22.30 1.53 -18.53
C THR A 81 -22.43 2.15 -19.91
N GLY A 82 -21.44 2.95 -20.34
CA GLY A 82 -21.46 3.63 -21.64
C GLY A 82 -20.26 4.54 -21.83
N GLY A 83 -20.40 5.45 -22.78
CA GLY A 83 -19.39 6.43 -23.15
C GLY A 83 -19.05 6.38 -24.64
N ASP A 84 -18.06 7.17 -25.03
CA ASP A 84 -17.55 7.29 -26.39
C ASP A 84 -15.99 7.27 -26.42
N ALA A 85 -15.39 7.75 -27.48
CA ALA A 85 -13.92 7.80 -27.61
C ALA A 85 -13.26 8.77 -26.60
N ARG A 86 -14.00 9.74 -26.06
CA ARG A 86 -13.49 10.80 -25.17
C ARG A 86 -13.99 10.66 -23.74
N THR A 87 -15.10 9.95 -23.52
CA THR A 87 -15.75 9.86 -22.24
C THR A 87 -16.05 8.41 -21.84
N VAL A 88 -16.21 8.18 -20.56
CA VAL A 88 -16.68 6.92 -19.97
C VAL A 88 -17.79 7.24 -18.98
N VAL A 89 -18.89 6.49 -19.04
CA VAL A 89 -20.00 6.57 -18.09
C VAL A 89 -19.91 5.41 -17.12
N ARG A 90 -19.85 5.73 -15.83
CA ARG A 90 -19.79 4.73 -14.76
C ARG A 90 -21.00 4.79 -13.87
N GLN A 91 -21.46 3.63 -13.45
CA GLN A 91 -22.49 3.53 -12.42
C GLN A 91 -21.97 4.06 -11.09
N VAL A 92 -22.75 4.87 -10.40
CA VAL A 92 -22.53 5.24 -9.00
C VAL A 92 -23.33 4.28 -8.13
N THR A 93 -22.67 3.48 -7.31
CA THR A 93 -23.31 2.47 -6.46
C THR A 93 -23.57 2.96 -5.05
N ALA A 94 -22.81 3.95 -4.58
CA ALA A 94 -23.01 4.64 -3.30
C ALA A 94 -22.40 6.03 -3.35
N VAL A 95 -22.97 6.96 -2.57
CA VAL A 95 -22.41 8.30 -2.33
C VAL A 95 -22.35 8.52 -0.82
N PRO A 96 -21.29 8.05 -0.15
CA PRO A 96 -21.15 8.20 1.29
C PRO A 96 -20.96 9.66 1.73
N GLN A 97 -20.45 10.53 0.85
CA GLN A 97 -20.19 11.92 1.21
C GLN A 97 -20.35 12.86 0.03
N GLY A 98 -21.08 13.94 0.20
CA GLY A 98 -21.27 14.99 -0.78
C GLY A 98 -22.21 14.62 -1.93
N THR A 99 -22.12 15.38 -3.02
CA THR A 99 -22.86 15.12 -4.27
C THR A 99 -21.92 15.39 -5.45
N PRO A 100 -21.65 14.41 -6.32
CA PRO A 100 -20.83 14.64 -7.49
C PRO A 100 -21.54 15.61 -8.44
N VAL A 101 -20.85 16.65 -8.89
CA VAL A 101 -21.40 17.67 -9.77
C VAL A 101 -20.51 17.89 -10.98
N LYS A 102 -21.12 18.22 -12.10
CA LYS A 102 -20.42 18.63 -13.32
C LYS A 102 -19.42 19.76 -13.03
N GLY A 103 -18.20 19.62 -13.56
CA GLY A 103 -17.12 20.59 -13.44
C GLY A 103 -16.28 20.45 -12.17
N ALA A 104 -16.64 19.58 -11.23
CA ALA A 104 -15.80 19.34 -10.06
C ALA A 104 -14.50 18.66 -10.46
N ARG A 105 -13.39 19.09 -9.84
CA ARG A 105 -12.10 18.40 -9.95
C ARG A 105 -12.13 17.13 -9.13
N ALA A 106 -11.67 16.02 -9.69
CA ALA A 106 -11.81 14.70 -9.10
C ALA A 106 -10.59 13.80 -9.35
N SER A 107 -10.51 12.74 -8.58
CA SER A 107 -9.55 11.64 -8.73
C SER A 107 -10.25 10.29 -8.66
N ILE A 108 -9.74 9.30 -9.38
CA ILE A 108 -10.08 7.88 -9.15
C ILE A 108 -9.23 7.39 -7.98
N ASP A 109 -9.90 6.77 -7.01
CA ASP A 109 -9.29 6.27 -5.80
C ASP A 109 -9.43 4.74 -5.75
N HIS A 110 -8.30 4.03 -5.70
CA HIS A 110 -8.28 2.57 -5.61
C HIS A 110 -8.60 2.06 -4.19
N TRP A 111 -8.52 2.90 -3.16
CA TRP A 111 -8.95 2.50 -1.81
C TRP A 111 -10.47 2.43 -1.67
N VAL A 112 -11.20 3.07 -2.60
CA VAL A 112 -12.67 3.01 -2.76
C VAL A 112 -13.42 3.74 -1.65
N TYR A 113 -13.08 3.43 -0.41
CA TYR A 113 -13.75 3.93 0.78
C TYR A 113 -12.92 5.03 1.45
N GLY A 114 -13.58 5.91 2.21
CA GLY A 114 -12.93 6.96 2.98
C GLY A 114 -13.65 7.22 4.29
N GLY A 115 -13.05 8.05 5.15
CA GLY A 115 -13.52 8.26 6.51
C GLY A 115 -12.96 7.23 7.47
N ASP A 116 -13.79 6.63 8.28
CA ASP A 116 -13.45 5.61 9.26
C ASP A 116 -14.21 4.30 9.02
N PRO A 117 -13.87 3.19 9.70
CA PRO A 117 -14.53 1.89 9.49
C PRO A 117 -16.05 1.92 9.69
N LYS A 118 -16.57 2.76 10.58
CA LYS A 118 -18.01 2.89 10.83
C LYS A 118 -18.71 3.59 9.67
N SER A 119 -18.20 4.73 9.26
CA SER A 119 -18.76 5.52 8.16
C SER A 119 -18.60 4.84 6.81
N ALA A 120 -17.45 4.20 6.57
CA ALA A 120 -17.12 3.54 5.31
C ALA A 120 -17.81 2.19 5.13
N LEU A 121 -17.85 1.37 6.17
CA LEU A 121 -18.22 -0.04 6.08
C LEU A 121 -19.36 -0.46 7.03
N GLY A 122 -19.77 0.41 7.95
CA GLY A 122 -20.74 0.10 9.01
C GLY A 122 -20.16 -0.81 10.12
N ILE A 123 -18.84 -0.95 10.19
CA ILE A 123 -18.16 -1.80 11.18
C ILE A 123 -17.77 -0.95 12.39
N ASP A 124 -18.14 -1.40 13.59
CA ASP A 124 -17.74 -0.74 14.82
C ASP A 124 -16.23 -0.88 15.05
N PHE A 125 -15.62 0.16 15.60
CA PHE A 125 -14.19 0.22 15.84
C PHE A 125 -13.85 1.11 17.03
N GLU A 126 -12.63 0.99 17.53
CA GLU A 126 -12.03 1.88 18.51
C GLU A 126 -10.87 2.65 17.87
N ASN A 127 -10.80 3.97 18.08
CA ASN A 127 -9.55 4.69 17.85
C ASN A 127 -8.61 4.38 19.02
N VAL A 128 -7.50 3.76 18.72
CA VAL A 128 -6.49 3.39 19.72
C VAL A 128 -5.13 3.97 19.33
N ALA A 129 -4.22 4.02 20.30
CA ALA A 129 -2.82 4.32 20.06
C ALA A 129 -1.97 3.21 20.64
N TYR A 130 -1.08 2.64 19.83
CA TYR A 130 -0.11 1.67 20.31
C TYR A 130 1.24 2.34 20.58
N PRO A 131 1.96 1.95 21.65
CA PRO A 131 3.23 2.57 21.99
C PRO A 131 4.33 2.12 21.04
N SER A 132 5.11 3.06 20.51
CA SER A 132 6.34 2.82 19.76
C SER A 132 7.52 3.53 20.41
N LYS A 133 8.73 3.31 19.88
CA LYS A 133 9.93 4.03 20.34
C LYS A 133 9.86 5.54 20.06
N LEU A 134 9.07 5.95 19.08
CA LEU A 134 8.92 7.36 18.68
C LEU A 134 7.75 8.05 19.38
N GLY A 135 6.87 7.29 20.05
CA GLY A 135 5.68 7.79 20.70
C GLY A 135 4.43 6.97 20.35
N PRO A 136 3.24 7.44 20.73
CA PRO A 136 1.99 6.74 20.45
C PRO A 136 1.65 6.82 18.95
N MET A 137 1.41 5.66 18.33
CA MET A 137 1.02 5.50 16.92
C MET A 137 -0.49 5.26 16.82
N PRO A 138 -1.23 6.04 16.02
CA PRO A 138 -2.67 5.84 15.85
C PRO A 138 -2.99 4.51 15.15
N ALA A 139 -4.09 3.88 15.54
CA ALA A 139 -4.62 2.71 14.85
C ALA A 139 -6.14 2.62 14.99
N TRP A 140 -6.77 1.87 14.09
CA TRP A 140 -8.14 1.43 14.23
C TRP A 140 -8.17 -0.02 14.72
N LEU A 141 -8.83 -0.24 15.85
CA LEU A 141 -9.10 -1.58 16.35
C LEU A 141 -10.54 -1.97 16.06
N LEU A 142 -10.70 -2.93 15.14
CA LEU A 142 -12.00 -3.52 14.84
C LEU A 142 -12.15 -4.78 15.71
N PRO A 143 -13.17 -4.88 16.57
CA PRO A 143 -13.43 -6.09 17.33
C PRO A 143 -13.89 -7.23 16.41
N ALA A 144 -13.77 -8.46 16.88
CA ALA A 144 -14.35 -9.62 16.21
C ALA A 144 -15.88 -9.50 16.13
N ALA A 145 -16.49 -9.89 15.02
CA ALA A 145 -17.94 -9.87 14.85
C ALA A 145 -18.66 -10.77 15.85
N ALA A 146 -18.04 -11.90 16.22
CA ALA A 146 -18.53 -12.80 17.26
C ALA A 146 -17.32 -13.40 18.03
N PRO A 147 -17.31 -13.34 19.36
CA PRO A 147 -16.29 -14.02 20.17
C PRO A 147 -16.39 -15.53 19.99
N GLY A 148 -15.29 -16.22 19.68
CA GLY A 148 -15.23 -17.68 19.81
C GLY A 148 -15.12 -18.50 18.52
N GLY A 149 -14.76 -17.92 17.40
CA GLY A 149 -14.40 -18.69 16.19
C GLY A 149 -13.13 -19.53 16.37
N GLY A 150 -12.92 -20.53 15.48
CA GLY A 150 -11.81 -21.49 15.54
C GLY A 150 -10.38 -20.93 15.51
N LEU A 151 -10.23 -19.61 15.36
CA LEU A 151 -8.98 -18.86 15.44
C LEU A 151 -8.92 -17.95 16.68
N SER A 152 -9.52 -18.38 17.79
CA SER A 152 -9.54 -17.63 19.05
C SER A 152 -8.17 -17.08 19.42
N GLY A 153 -8.11 -15.79 19.75
CA GLY A 153 -6.88 -15.07 20.10
C GLY A 153 -5.98 -14.72 18.91
N THR A 154 -6.40 -14.99 17.66
CA THR A 154 -5.68 -14.52 16.46
C THR A 154 -6.18 -13.15 16.04
N TRP A 155 -5.26 -12.19 15.89
CA TRP A 155 -5.57 -10.86 15.38
C TRP A 155 -4.97 -10.67 13.99
N VAL A 156 -5.57 -9.80 13.20
CA VAL A 156 -4.98 -9.35 11.93
C VAL A 156 -4.34 -7.98 12.15
N ILE A 157 -3.08 -7.82 11.77
CA ILE A 157 -2.40 -6.52 11.75
C ILE A 157 -2.32 -6.08 10.29
N GLY A 158 -3.06 -5.01 9.94
CA GLY A 158 -3.06 -4.44 8.59
C GLY A 158 -2.06 -3.30 8.46
N VAL A 159 -1.15 -3.41 7.48
CA VAL A 159 -0.02 -2.52 7.24
C VAL A 159 -0.09 -1.98 5.82
N HIS A 160 -0.40 -0.71 5.67
CA HIS A 160 -0.54 -0.04 4.37
C HIS A 160 0.81 0.23 3.68
N GLY A 161 0.76 0.66 2.42
CA GLY A 161 1.91 0.94 1.58
C GLY A 161 2.54 2.32 1.80
N HIS A 162 3.55 2.63 0.99
CA HIS A 162 4.28 3.90 0.99
C HIS A 162 3.35 5.08 0.68
N ASN A 163 3.43 6.15 1.48
CA ASN A 163 2.60 7.36 1.34
C ASN A 163 1.09 7.08 1.26
N SER A 164 0.64 5.99 1.88
CA SER A 164 -0.74 5.59 2.06
C SER A 164 -1.20 5.88 3.49
N ASP A 165 -2.34 5.36 3.89
CA ASP A 165 -2.83 5.41 5.26
C ASP A 165 -3.68 4.18 5.65
N LYS A 166 -4.23 4.18 6.86
CA LYS A 166 -5.09 3.11 7.38
C LYS A 166 -6.28 2.78 6.48
N ALA A 167 -6.74 3.71 5.63
CA ALA A 167 -7.88 3.49 4.74
C ALA A 167 -7.59 2.47 3.64
N GLU A 168 -6.34 2.24 3.28
CA GLU A 168 -5.98 1.19 2.34
C GLU A 168 -6.49 -0.19 2.80
N THR A 169 -6.57 -0.42 4.10
CA THR A 169 -7.02 -1.68 4.69
C THR A 169 -8.54 -1.92 4.60
N PHE A 170 -9.36 -0.92 4.25
CA PHE A 170 -10.82 -1.07 4.12
C PHE A 170 -11.22 -2.23 3.24
N ARG A 171 -10.47 -2.49 2.17
CA ARG A 171 -10.72 -3.57 1.21
C ARG A 171 -10.69 -4.96 1.86
N ALA A 172 -9.89 -5.15 2.91
CA ALA A 172 -9.79 -6.40 3.68
C ALA A 172 -10.74 -6.46 4.88
N MET A 173 -11.13 -5.32 5.45
CA MET A 173 -11.84 -5.26 6.73
C MET A 173 -13.13 -6.09 6.78
N ARG A 174 -13.96 -6.03 5.72
CA ARG A 174 -15.21 -6.84 5.68
C ARG A 174 -14.93 -8.34 5.70
N THR A 175 -13.87 -8.78 5.02
CA THR A 175 -13.49 -10.20 4.99
C THR A 175 -12.96 -10.63 6.35
N VAL A 176 -12.05 -9.86 6.94
CA VAL A 176 -11.48 -10.15 8.26
C VAL A 176 -12.56 -10.16 9.35
N HIS A 177 -13.45 -9.15 9.34
CA HIS A 177 -14.57 -9.08 10.27
C HIS A 177 -15.53 -10.26 10.10
N GLY A 178 -15.84 -10.64 8.86
CA GLY A 178 -16.70 -11.80 8.55
C GLY A 178 -16.09 -13.14 8.96
N LEU A 179 -14.75 -13.22 9.06
CA LEU A 179 -14.04 -14.38 9.63
C LEU A 179 -14.06 -14.41 11.17
N GLY A 180 -14.61 -13.38 11.82
CA GLY A 180 -14.64 -13.27 13.27
C GLY A 180 -13.27 -12.95 13.88
N LEU A 181 -12.39 -12.31 13.14
CA LEU A 181 -11.05 -11.93 13.60
C LEU A 181 -11.02 -10.44 14.00
N PRO A 182 -10.45 -10.08 15.16
CA PRO A 182 -10.11 -8.71 15.44
C PRO A 182 -9.06 -8.21 14.44
N MET A 183 -9.17 -6.93 14.04
CA MET A 183 -8.19 -6.32 13.14
C MET A 183 -7.65 -5.01 13.74
N LEU A 184 -6.34 -4.87 13.75
CA LEU A 184 -5.65 -3.63 14.06
C LEU A 184 -5.09 -3.06 12.75
N SER A 185 -5.73 -2.02 12.23
CA SER A 185 -5.23 -1.26 11.07
C SER A 185 -4.34 -0.14 11.59
N ILE A 186 -3.04 -0.23 11.33
CA ILE A 186 -2.06 0.66 11.92
C ILE A 186 -1.72 1.85 11.03
N ALA A 187 -1.50 3.01 11.65
CA ALA A 187 -0.59 4.00 11.13
C ALA A 187 0.82 3.69 11.66
N TYR A 188 1.83 4.12 10.96
CA TYR A 188 3.23 4.03 11.40
C TYR A 188 3.90 5.40 11.30
N ARG A 189 5.20 5.50 11.61
CA ARG A 189 5.93 6.77 11.57
C ARG A 189 5.71 7.51 10.25
N ASN A 190 5.68 8.83 10.32
CA ASN A 190 5.43 9.77 9.23
C ASN A 190 3.97 9.84 8.75
N ASP A 191 3.06 8.94 9.15
CA ASP A 191 1.64 9.07 8.78
C ASP A 191 0.98 10.26 9.46
N VAL A 192 -0.15 10.72 8.90
CA VAL A 192 -0.93 11.80 9.48
C VAL A 192 -1.37 11.45 10.90
N GLY A 193 -0.94 12.26 11.85
CA GLY A 193 -1.21 12.09 13.29
C GLY A 193 -0.29 11.11 14.01
N ALA A 194 0.65 10.49 13.32
CA ALA A 194 1.71 9.68 13.92
C ALA A 194 2.99 10.51 14.15
N PRO A 195 3.87 10.11 15.08
CA PRO A 195 5.20 10.67 15.22
C PRO A 195 6.02 10.55 13.93
N ALA A 196 6.77 11.59 13.59
CA ALA A 196 7.70 11.55 12.46
C ALA A 196 8.94 10.70 12.79
N SER A 197 9.58 10.15 11.75
CA SER A 197 10.94 9.63 11.87
C SER A 197 11.92 10.75 12.25
N PRO A 198 13.08 10.45 12.89
CA PRO A 198 14.00 11.48 13.38
C PRO A 198 14.51 12.44 12.31
N ASP A 199 14.59 11.99 11.06
CA ASP A 199 15.02 12.78 9.90
C ASP A 199 13.87 13.24 9.00
N GLY A 200 12.61 12.91 9.37
CA GLY A 200 11.42 13.24 8.61
C GLY A 200 11.27 12.50 7.29
N LYS A 201 11.99 11.39 7.07
CA LYS A 201 12.00 10.63 5.82
C LYS A 201 11.35 9.25 5.97
N ASN A 202 10.84 8.73 4.88
CA ASN A 202 10.52 7.31 4.75
C ASN A 202 11.80 6.52 4.52
N HIS A 203 11.94 5.39 5.21
CA HIS A 203 13.05 4.46 5.07
C HIS A 203 12.63 3.16 4.39
N LEU A 204 11.65 3.22 3.50
CA LEU A 204 11.21 2.12 2.63
C LEU A 204 10.93 0.80 3.38
N GLY A 205 10.57 0.89 4.66
CA GLY A 205 10.30 -0.25 5.54
C GLY A 205 11.45 -0.61 6.49
N ASP A 206 12.66 -0.05 6.31
CA ASP A 206 13.85 -0.37 7.11
C ASP A 206 13.72 0.02 8.58
N THR A 207 13.14 1.16 8.85
CA THR A 207 12.85 1.58 10.23
C THR A 207 11.40 1.36 10.62
N GLU A 208 10.47 1.40 9.65
CA GLU A 208 9.03 1.31 9.83
C GLU A 208 8.57 -0.07 10.33
N TRP A 209 9.31 -1.16 10.03
CA TRP A 209 8.98 -2.49 10.56
C TRP A 209 8.98 -2.55 12.09
N ASN A 210 9.72 -1.65 12.78
CA ASN A 210 9.70 -1.55 14.24
C ASN A 210 8.31 -1.14 14.76
N ASP A 211 7.55 -0.37 13.97
CA ASP A 211 6.21 0.04 14.34
C ASP A 211 5.23 -1.14 14.16
N VAL A 212 5.46 -2.01 13.17
CA VAL A 212 4.74 -3.29 13.04
C VAL A 212 5.01 -4.19 14.26
N ALA A 213 6.27 -4.34 14.68
CA ALA A 213 6.62 -5.11 15.87
C ALA A 213 5.97 -4.53 17.14
N SER A 214 5.91 -3.20 17.24
CA SER A 214 5.24 -2.49 18.34
C SER A 214 3.73 -2.74 18.36
N ALA A 215 3.10 -2.74 17.19
CA ALA A 215 1.67 -3.05 17.03
C ALA A 215 1.37 -4.51 17.43
N ILE A 216 2.23 -5.47 17.09
CA ILE A 216 2.12 -6.86 17.51
C ILE A 216 2.24 -6.97 19.04
N ALA A 217 3.18 -6.24 19.64
CA ALA A 217 3.33 -6.20 21.10
C ALA A 217 2.08 -5.61 21.78
N TYR A 218 1.51 -4.57 21.21
CA TYR A 218 0.24 -3.99 21.68
C TYR A 218 -0.91 -5.00 21.58
N ALA A 219 -1.06 -5.69 20.46
CA ALA A 219 -2.09 -6.72 20.31
C ALA A 219 -1.99 -7.80 21.40
N ARG A 220 -0.77 -8.19 21.78
CA ARG A 220 -0.53 -9.10 22.92
C ARG A 220 -1.08 -8.55 24.23
N THR A 221 -0.87 -7.26 24.54
CA THR A 221 -1.40 -6.66 25.77
C THR A 221 -2.93 -6.59 25.79
N ARG A 222 -3.56 -6.67 24.60
CA ARG A 222 -5.01 -6.69 24.44
C ARG A 222 -5.59 -8.11 24.29
N GLY A 223 -4.78 -9.15 24.57
CA GLY A 223 -5.21 -10.54 24.62
C GLY A 223 -4.98 -11.37 23.35
N ALA A 224 -4.28 -10.83 22.33
CA ALA A 224 -3.87 -11.64 21.21
C ALA A 224 -2.85 -12.71 21.62
N THR A 225 -3.01 -13.94 21.10
CA THR A 225 -2.07 -15.07 21.30
C THR A 225 -1.30 -15.43 20.04
N GLY A 226 -1.64 -14.81 18.92
CA GLY A 226 -0.97 -14.91 17.63
C GLY A 226 -1.54 -13.90 16.66
N VAL A 227 -0.83 -13.67 15.56
CA VAL A 227 -1.24 -12.68 14.56
C VAL A 227 -1.18 -13.25 13.15
N VAL A 228 -2.00 -12.70 12.27
CA VAL A 228 -1.82 -12.71 10.83
C VAL A 228 -1.38 -11.31 10.43
N LEU A 229 -0.30 -11.20 9.68
CA LEU A 229 0.20 -9.93 9.16
C LEU A 229 -0.31 -9.74 7.74
N TYR A 230 -0.91 -8.58 7.46
CA TYR A 230 -1.40 -8.25 6.13
C TYR A 230 -0.73 -6.96 5.65
N GLY A 231 0.12 -7.07 4.63
CA GLY A 231 0.87 -5.93 4.09
C GLY A 231 0.56 -5.65 2.63
N TRP A 232 0.38 -4.37 2.30
CA TRP A 232 0.24 -3.85 0.95
C TRP A 232 1.54 -3.16 0.52
N SER A 233 2.04 -3.43 -0.68
CA SER A 233 3.20 -2.73 -1.25
C SER A 233 4.40 -2.70 -0.29
N MET A 234 4.88 -1.52 0.10
CA MET A 234 5.92 -1.34 1.13
C MET A 234 5.52 -1.98 2.48
N GLY A 235 4.23 -1.96 2.84
CA GLY A 235 3.74 -2.68 4.02
C GLY A 235 4.05 -4.17 3.99
N GLY A 236 4.13 -4.77 2.79
CA GLY A 236 4.60 -6.14 2.58
C GLY A 236 6.08 -6.30 2.94
N ALA A 237 6.95 -5.37 2.53
CA ALA A 237 8.37 -5.36 2.93
C ALA A 237 8.51 -5.24 4.45
N MET A 238 7.75 -4.33 5.08
CA MET A 238 7.73 -4.16 6.55
C MET A 238 7.31 -5.43 7.28
N VAL A 239 6.25 -6.09 6.80
CA VAL A 239 5.74 -7.35 7.37
C VAL A 239 6.79 -8.47 7.28
N MET A 240 7.42 -8.63 6.11
CA MET A 240 8.46 -9.64 5.92
C MET A 240 9.70 -9.36 6.75
N THR A 241 10.08 -8.10 6.91
CA THR A 241 11.19 -7.69 7.79
C THR A 241 10.86 -7.96 9.25
N ALA A 242 9.66 -7.57 9.72
CA ALA A 242 9.22 -7.87 11.08
C ALA A 242 9.19 -9.40 11.37
N LEU A 243 8.76 -10.21 10.38
CA LEU A 243 8.76 -11.67 10.49
C LEU A 243 10.16 -12.23 10.69
N ARG A 244 11.17 -11.71 9.97
CA ARG A 244 12.58 -12.14 10.07
C ARG A 244 13.24 -11.77 11.41
N HIS A 245 12.85 -10.65 11.98
CA HIS A 245 13.41 -10.14 13.23
C HIS A 245 12.78 -10.76 14.50
N GLY A 246 11.90 -11.75 14.37
CA GLY A 246 11.30 -12.44 15.50
C GLY A 246 10.24 -11.59 16.22
N PRO A 247 9.02 -11.57 15.71
CA PRO A 247 7.94 -10.76 16.25
C PRO A 247 7.54 -11.20 17.66
N PRO A 248 6.95 -10.29 18.47
CA PRO A 248 6.59 -10.55 19.88
C PRO A 248 5.52 -11.61 20.11
N LEU A 249 4.83 -12.03 19.06
CA LEU A 249 3.83 -13.12 19.07
C LEU A 249 4.07 -14.06 17.89
N PRO A 250 3.62 -15.32 17.96
CA PRO A 250 3.58 -16.22 16.83
C PRO A 250 2.82 -15.62 15.65
N VAL A 251 3.47 -15.56 14.48
CA VAL A 251 2.81 -15.21 13.21
C VAL A 251 2.22 -16.47 12.62
N ARG A 252 0.90 -16.55 12.60
CA ARG A 252 0.13 -17.71 12.13
C ARG A 252 -0.07 -17.74 10.63
N GLY A 253 0.10 -16.60 9.97
CA GLY A 253 0.01 -16.44 8.53
C GLY A 253 0.41 -15.04 8.09
N VAL A 254 0.73 -14.91 6.83
CA VAL A 254 1.04 -13.64 6.16
C VAL A 254 0.16 -13.50 4.93
N VAL A 255 -0.37 -12.31 4.70
CA VAL A 255 -1.05 -11.93 3.46
C VAL A 255 -0.29 -10.76 2.85
N LEU A 256 0.07 -10.88 1.60
CA LEU A 256 0.83 -9.88 0.86
C LEU A 256 0.05 -9.48 -0.40
N ASP A 257 -0.22 -8.20 -0.57
CA ASP A 257 -0.89 -7.66 -1.76
C ASP A 257 0.07 -6.73 -2.50
N SER A 258 0.49 -7.15 -3.70
CA SER A 258 1.47 -6.44 -4.53
C SER A 258 2.71 -6.00 -3.74
N PRO A 259 3.34 -6.90 -2.93
CA PRO A 259 4.39 -6.51 -2.00
C PRO A 259 5.66 -6.07 -2.71
N VAL A 260 6.38 -5.13 -2.14
CA VAL A 260 7.78 -4.91 -2.49
C VAL A 260 8.60 -6.06 -1.88
N MET A 261 9.09 -6.95 -2.74
CA MET A 261 9.89 -8.12 -2.35
C MET A 261 11.39 -7.91 -2.62
N ASP A 262 11.72 -6.81 -3.30
CA ASP A 262 13.06 -6.39 -3.66
C ASP A 262 13.00 -4.93 -4.08
N TRP A 263 13.73 -4.07 -3.36
CA TRP A 263 13.75 -2.64 -3.66
C TRP A 263 14.61 -2.32 -4.88
N ASP A 264 15.76 -2.97 -5.08
CA ASP A 264 16.60 -2.79 -6.28
C ASP A 264 15.78 -3.02 -7.55
N ALA A 265 15.15 -4.19 -7.67
CA ALA A 265 14.30 -4.49 -8.81
C ALA A 265 13.15 -3.49 -9.01
N THR A 266 12.58 -2.97 -7.91
CA THR A 266 11.49 -2.00 -7.94
C THR A 266 11.97 -0.62 -8.35
N LEU A 267 13.09 -0.14 -7.83
CA LEU A 267 13.69 1.15 -8.18
C LEU A 267 14.16 1.15 -9.64
N HIS A 268 14.77 0.06 -10.10
CA HIS A 268 15.14 -0.11 -11.51
C HIS A 268 13.91 -0.08 -12.45
N LYS A 269 12.81 -0.74 -12.09
CA LYS A 269 11.56 -0.66 -12.83
C LYS A 269 11.04 0.78 -12.90
N GLN A 270 11.02 1.48 -11.77
CA GLN A 270 10.58 2.88 -11.69
C GLN A 270 11.49 3.83 -12.46
N GLY A 271 12.79 3.61 -12.45
CA GLY A 271 13.78 4.34 -13.24
C GLY A 271 13.55 4.14 -14.74
N ALA A 272 13.38 2.89 -15.16
CA ALA A 272 13.10 2.56 -16.56
C ALA A 272 11.80 3.21 -17.08
N ALA A 273 10.74 3.24 -16.24
CA ALA A 273 9.49 3.92 -16.56
C ALA A 273 9.66 5.44 -16.77
N ARG A 274 10.71 6.03 -16.20
CA ARG A 274 11.11 7.45 -16.38
C ARG A 274 12.17 7.65 -17.47
N GLY A 275 12.55 6.57 -18.18
CA GLY A 275 13.58 6.61 -19.22
C GLY A 275 15.02 6.73 -18.68
N LEU A 276 15.26 6.39 -17.43
CA LEU A 276 16.60 6.44 -16.84
C LEU A 276 17.41 5.20 -17.24
N PRO A 277 18.68 5.36 -17.62
CA PRO A 277 19.61 4.25 -17.75
C PRO A 277 19.87 3.57 -16.40
N GLY A 278 20.06 2.24 -16.38
CA GLY A 278 20.25 1.46 -15.14
C GLY A 278 21.36 2.02 -14.24
N PHE A 279 22.52 2.38 -14.81
CA PHE A 279 23.64 2.93 -14.01
C PHE A 279 23.29 4.22 -13.25
N VAL A 280 22.28 4.98 -13.71
CA VAL A 280 21.79 6.17 -12.99
C VAL A 280 20.98 5.75 -11.78
N VAL A 281 20.21 4.65 -11.89
CA VAL A 281 19.48 4.06 -10.76
C VAL A 281 20.48 3.51 -9.75
N ASP A 282 21.51 2.76 -10.20
CA ASP A 282 22.58 2.24 -9.32
C ASP A 282 23.23 3.37 -8.48
N VAL A 283 23.50 4.52 -9.10
CA VAL A 283 24.05 5.68 -8.38
C VAL A 283 23.02 6.25 -7.39
N ALA A 284 21.75 6.30 -7.76
CA ALA A 284 20.69 6.79 -6.89
C ALA A 284 20.51 5.88 -5.66
N GLU A 285 20.59 4.58 -5.83
CA GLU A 285 20.55 3.58 -4.76
C GLU A 285 21.72 3.74 -3.80
N GLN A 286 22.95 3.85 -4.31
CA GLN A 286 24.12 4.11 -3.49
C GLN A 286 24.00 5.42 -2.69
N VAL A 287 23.41 6.46 -3.27
CA VAL A 287 23.17 7.72 -2.56
C VAL A 287 22.09 7.52 -1.49
N LEU A 288 21.02 6.80 -1.82
CA LEU A 288 19.94 6.46 -0.89
C LEU A 288 20.48 5.72 0.34
N GLU A 289 21.22 4.64 0.13
CA GLU A 289 21.84 3.83 1.20
C GLU A 289 22.75 4.65 2.11
N ARG A 290 23.65 5.47 1.51
CA ARG A 290 24.54 6.33 2.28
C ARG A 290 23.81 7.39 3.10
N ARG A 291 22.68 7.88 2.61
CA ARG A 291 21.90 8.94 3.28
C ARG A 291 21.01 8.41 4.38
N THR A 292 20.46 7.22 4.18
CA THR A 292 19.46 6.62 5.07
C THR A 292 20.05 5.57 6.01
N GLY A 293 21.23 5.04 5.69
CA GLY A 293 21.83 3.90 6.39
C GLY A 293 21.18 2.56 6.06
N MET A 294 20.27 2.52 5.09
CA MET A 294 19.64 1.28 4.62
C MET A 294 20.66 0.41 3.89
N ASP A 295 20.40 -0.89 3.88
CA ASP A 295 21.02 -1.87 2.99
C ASP A 295 19.91 -2.49 2.14
N LEU A 296 19.86 -2.14 0.85
CA LEU A 296 18.81 -2.61 -0.06
C LEU A 296 18.88 -4.14 -0.28
N ASP A 297 20.06 -4.75 -0.15
CA ASP A 297 20.25 -6.20 -0.23
C ASP A 297 19.48 -6.97 0.86
N ASP A 298 19.19 -6.34 2.00
CA ASP A 298 18.38 -6.93 3.06
C ASP A 298 16.90 -7.13 2.63
N TYR A 299 16.49 -6.49 1.56
CA TYR A 299 15.12 -6.55 1.02
C TYR A 299 14.96 -7.52 -0.15
N ASP A 300 16.00 -8.25 -0.55
CA ASP A 300 15.89 -9.38 -1.47
C ASP A 300 15.20 -10.58 -0.76
N GLN A 301 13.87 -10.52 -0.67
CA GLN A 301 13.06 -11.53 0.02
C GLN A 301 13.17 -12.93 -0.60
N PRO A 302 13.32 -13.11 -1.91
CA PRO A 302 13.66 -14.42 -2.54
C PRO A 302 14.80 -15.16 -1.84
N ARG A 303 15.82 -14.49 -1.33
CA ARG A 303 16.96 -15.11 -0.58
C ARG A 303 16.50 -15.80 0.71
N TYR A 304 15.44 -15.32 1.33
CA TYR A 304 14.91 -15.85 2.58
C TYR A 304 13.80 -16.89 2.38
N ALA A 305 13.20 -16.94 1.20
CA ALA A 305 12.09 -17.82 0.86
C ALA A 305 12.32 -19.30 1.19
N PRO A 306 13.51 -19.92 0.96
CA PRO A 306 13.74 -21.32 1.30
C PRO A 306 13.60 -21.65 2.79
N ARG A 307 13.67 -20.63 3.66
CA ARG A 307 13.56 -20.79 5.13
C ARG A 307 12.19 -20.37 5.66
N LEU A 308 11.24 -20.05 4.78
CA LEU A 308 9.89 -19.64 5.16
C LEU A 308 9.18 -20.77 5.93
N LYS A 309 8.66 -20.43 7.10
CA LYS A 309 7.92 -21.35 8.00
C LYS A 309 6.47 -20.93 8.22
N THR A 310 6.12 -19.75 7.75
CA THR A 310 4.80 -19.15 7.94
C THR A 310 3.99 -19.24 6.66
N PRO A 311 2.80 -19.86 6.68
CA PRO A 311 1.91 -19.87 5.54
C PRO A 311 1.66 -18.48 5.00
N THR A 312 1.83 -18.29 3.71
CA THR A 312 1.75 -16.98 3.06
C THR A 312 0.76 -17.02 1.90
N LEU A 313 -0.18 -16.09 1.89
CA LEU A 313 -1.05 -15.81 0.75
C LEU A 313 -0.48 -14.59 0.01
N LEU A 314 -0.09 -14.78 -1.23
CA LEU A 314 0.55 -13.76 -2.06
C LEU A 314 -0.37 -13.38 -3.21
N PHE A 315 -0.75 -12.10 -3.28
CA PHE A 315 -1.42 -11.51 -4.43
C PHE A 315 -0.42 -10.72 -5.26
N THR A 316 -0.43 -10.91 -6.58
CA THR A 316 0.28 -10.06 -7.54
C THR A 316 -0.68 -9.56 -8.61
N THR A 317 -0.31 -8.47 -9.27
CA THR A 317 -1.09 -7.92 -10.39
C THR A 317 -0.23 -7.92 -11.66
N THR A 318 -0.80 -8.39 -12.78
CA THR A 318 -0.01 -8.59 -14.03
C THR A 318 0.40 -7.29 -14.69
N ASP A 319 -0.37 -6.23 -14.49
CA ASP A 319 -0.18 -4.92 -15.11
C ASP A 319 0.40 -3.91 -14.09
N ASP A 320 1.01 -4.41 -12.98
CA ASP A 320 1.60 -3.58 -11.93
C ASP A 320 2.61 -2.59 -12.51
N SER A 321 2.30 -1.30 -12.45
CA SER A 321 3.16 -0.24 -12.98
C SER A 321 4.20 0.26 -11.96
N THR A 322 4.09 -0.15 -10.70
CA THR A 322 4.86 0.36 -9.56
C THR A 322 5.94 -0.61 -9.09
N VAL A 323 5.53 -1.84 -8.73
CA VAL A 323 6.43 -2.84 -8.13
C VAL A 323 6.84 -3.89 -9.16
N ALA A 324 8.09 -4.36 -9.07
CA ALA A 324 8.58 -5.45 -9.90
C ALA A 324 8.00 -6.79 -9.43
N ASN A 325 7.24 -7.48 -10.28
CA ASN A 325 6.64 -8.79 -9.95
C ASN A 325 7.66 -9.95 -9.92
N GLY A 326 8.79 -9.82 -10.62
CA GLY A 326 9.81 -10.86 -10.70
C GLY A 326 10.23 -11.42 -9.34
N PRO A 327 10.62 -10.57 -8.39
CA PRO A 327 10.99 -10.99 -7.03
C PRO A 327 9.85 -11.71 -6.28
N ALA A 328 8.59 -11.26 -6.40
CA ALA A 328 7.45 -11.91 -5.75
C ALA A 328 7.22 -13.33 -6.31
N LEU A 329 7.35 -13.51 -7.63
CA LEU A 329 7.25 -14.81 -8.28
C LEU A 329 8.44 -15.71 -7.90
N ALA A 330 9.66 -15.17 -7.83
CA ALA A 330 10.85 -15.89 -7.40
C ALA A 330 10.72 -16.34 -5.94
N PHE A 331 10.21 -15.47 -5.06
CA PHE A 331 9.90 -15.82 -3.68
C PHE A 331 8.92 -16.99 -3.57
N ALA A 332 7.79 -16.93 -4.29
CA ALA A 332 6.81 -18.00 -4.28
C ALA A 332 7.40 -19.35 -4.78
N LYS A 333 8.26 -19.29 -5.81
CA LYS A 333 8.92 -20.46 -6.37
C LYS A 333 9.97 -21.05 -5.45
N ALA A 334 10.72 -20.23 -4.70
CA ALA A 334 11.81 -20.65 -3.83
C ALA A 334 11.32 -21.11 -2.44
N ALA A 335 10.11 -20.78 -2.05
CA ALA A 335 9.52 -21.16 -0.77
C ALA A 335 9.30 -22.69 -0.70
N PRO A 336 9.31 -23.29 0.51
CA PRO A 336 9.00 -24.70 0.69
C PRO A 336 7.60 -25.02 0.13
N PRO A 337 7.40 -26.24 -0.43
CA PRO A 337 6.13 -26.65 -1.02
C PRO A 337 4.95 -26.42 -0.06
N GLY A 338 3.89 -25.77 -0.55
CA GLY A 338 2.67 -25.50 0.22
C GLY A 338 2.76 -24.29 1.17
N MET A 339 3.92 -23.63 1.30
CA MET A 339 4.04 -22.45 2.16
C MET A 339 3.49 -21.19 1.51
N VAL A 340 3.49 -21.06 0.21
CA VAL A 340 2.96 -19.89 -0.50
C VAL A 340 1.81 -20.29 -1.41
N ALA A 341 0.63 -19.75 -1.15
CA ALA A 341 -0.48 -19.76 -2.09
C ALA A 341 -0.43 -18.43 -2.89
N HIS A 342 -0.17 -18.53 -4.20
CA HIS A 342 -0.05 -17.36 -5.08
C HIS A 342 -1.31 -17.21 -5.93
N LEU A 343 -1.87 -16.02 -5.91
CA LEU A 343 -2.99 -15.58 -6.74
C LEU A 343 -2.59 -14.36 -7.56
N SER A 344 -2.99 -14.33 -8.82
CA SER A 344 -2.70 -13.21 -9.71
C SER A 344 -3.98 -12.64 -10.31
N ALA A 345 -4.05 -11.32 -10.44
CA ALA A 345 -5.14 -10.62 -11.08
C ALA A 345 -4.62 -9.71 -12.20
N ARG A 346 -5.44 -9.50 -13.23
CA ARG A 346 -5.14 -8.49 -14.24
C ARG A 346 -5.58 -7.14 -13.74
N ALA A 347 -4.68 -6.41 -13.13
CA ALA A 347 -4.88 -5.10 -12.52
C ALA A 347 -3.53 -4.40 -12.39
N ASP A 348 -3.54 -3.13 -12.03
CA ASP A 348 -2.37 -2.38 -11.65
C ASP A 348 -2.06 -2.57 -10.16
N HIS A 349 -1.07 -1.88 -9.64
CA HIS A 349 -0.51 -1.99 -8.30
C HIS A 349 -1.58 -1.94 -7.20
N THR A 350 -1.62 -2.95 -6.33
CA THR A 350 -2.59 -3.12 -5.23
C THR A 350 -4.06 -3.11 -5.63
N GLU A 351 -4.38 -3.29 -6.91
CA GLU A 351 -5.74 -3.18 -7.46
C GLU A 351 -6.43 -4.55 -7.68
N ALA A 352 -5.86 -5.66 -7.20
CA ALA A 352 -6.46 -6.98 -7.36
C ALA A 352 -7.90 -7.03 -6.83
N TRP A 353 -8.14 -6.45 -5.64
CA TRP A 353 -9.48 -6.34 -5.06
C TRP A 353 -10.42 -5.49 -5.91
N ASN A 354 -9.94 -4.41 -6.49
CA ASN A 354 -10.75 -3.50 -7.31
C ASN A 354 -11.25 -4.18 -8.58
N ALA A 355 -10.39 -4.98 -9.22
CA ALA A 355 -10.74 -5.71 -10.43
C ALA A 355 -11.85 -6.73 -10.19
N ASP A 356 -11.77 -7.51 -9.10
CA ASP A 356 -12.83 -8.43 -8.66
C ASP A 356 -12.86 -8.55 -7.13
N PRO A 357 -13.73 -7.76 -6.46
CA PRO A 357 -13.87 -7.83 -5.00
C PRO A 357 -14.29 -9.19 -4.44
N ARG A 358 -14.71 -10.13 -5.29
CA ARG A 358 -15.10 -11.49 -4.90
C ARG A 358 -13.95 -12.48 -5.00
N SER A 359 -13.02 -12.28 -5.92
CA SER A 359 -11.88 -13.19 -6.11
C SER A 359 -10.94 -13.19 -4.90
N THR A 360 -10.76 -12.04 -4.25
CA THR A 360 -9.94 -11.91 -3.04
C THR A 360 -10.62 -12.44 -1.77
N ARG A 361 -11.89 -12.89 -1.85
CA ARG A 361 -12.66 -13.47 -0.73
C ARG A 361 -12.74 -14.99 -0.76
N ARG A 362 -12.24 -15.63 -1.80
CA ARG A 362 -12.24 -17.09 -1.92
C ARG A 362 -10.89 -17.62 -1.45
N PRO A 363 -10.87 -18.53 -0.47
CA PRO A 363 -9.68 -19.25 -0.11
C PRO A 363 -9.23 -20.19 -1.23
#